data_145ad3f5f62f569c6795b09d6f420c04
#
_entry.id   145ad3f5f62f569c6795b09d6f420c04
#
_cell.length_a   1.000
_cell.length_b   1.000
_cell.length_c   1.000
_cell.angle_alpha   90.00
_cell.angle_beta   90.00
_cell.angle_gamma   90.00
#
_symmetry.space_group_name_H-M   'P 1'
#
loop_
_entity.id
_entity.type
_entity.pdbx_description
1 polymer ?
#
loop_
_entity_poly.entity_id
_entity_poly.type
_entity_poly.pdbx_seq_one_letter_code
_entity_poly.pdbx_strand_id
1 'polypeptide(L)'
;MEAGRKTMGGRHWCGMALAGIAILAACGREVAKPQAADLQRAETLRPADAQLARKYERSCLICHGNQASQAPLAGFAPAWEARLEKGMPLLLSHVRDGLNAMPPRGYCNDCSDEEFARLIAFMSDGGQGGAR
;
A
#
# COMPACT_ATOMS: atom_id res chain seq x y z
N MET A 1 -5.92 -45.25 79.11
CA MET A 1 -6.37 -46.18 78.12
C MET A 1 -6.85 -45.39 76.93
N GLU A 2 -6.22 -45.61 75.92
CA GLU A 2 -6.43 -45.65 74.43
C GLU A 2 -6.41 -44.29 73.78
N ALA A 3 -5.54 -44.08 73.03
CA ALA A 3 -4.84 -44.55 71.86
C ALA A 3 -5.16 -43.60 70.74
N GLY A 4 -4.14 -42.88 70.38
CA GLY A 4 -4.15 -41.94 69.26
C GLY A 4 -4.29 -42.60 67.94
N ARG A 5 -4.92 -41.88 67.02
CA ARG A 5 -4.77 -42.19 65.56
C ARG A 5 -4.47 -40.92 64.76
N LYS A 6 -3.23 -40.84 64.40
CA LYS A 6 -2.78 -39.85 63.45
C LYS A 6 -3.34 -40.18 62.03
N THR A 7 -4.06 -39.26 61.46
CA THR A 7 -4.36 -39.31 60.02
C THR A 7 -3.50 -38.28 59.29
N MET A 8 -2.60 -38.78 58.42
CA MET A 8 -1.80 -38.01 57.53
C MET A 8 -2.67 -37.45 56.41
N GLY A 9 -2.85 -36.15 56.39
CA GLY A 9 -3.50 -35.46 55.27
C GLY A 9 -2.55 -35.32 54.11
N GLY A 10 -2.83 -36.03 53.03
CA GLY A 10 -2.13 -35.86 51.76
C GLY A 10 -2.46 -34.51 51.13
N ARG A 11 -1.45 -33.69 50.94
CA ARG A 11 -1.55 -32.44 50.22
C ARG A 11 -1.44 -32.75 48.72
N HIS A 12 -2.58 -32.80 48.04
CA HIS A 12 -2.61 -32.82 46.57
C HIS A 12 -2.26 -31.44 46.06
N TRP A 13 -1.04 -31.30 45.53
CA TRP A 13 -0.60 -30.15 44.78
C TRP A 13 -1.17 -30.27 43.37
N CYS A 14 -2.29 -29.63 43.11
CA CYS A 14 -2.75 -29.41 41.75
C CYS A 14 -1.84 -28.37 41.07
N GLY A 15 -0.88 -28.85 40.31
CA GLY A 15 -0.11 -28.01 39.41
C GLY A 15 -0.99 -27.58 38.26
N MET A 16 -1.46 -26.33 38.29
CA MET A 16 -2.11 -25.69 37.16
C MET A 16 -1.04 -25.28 36.14
N ALA A 17 -0.88 -26.08 35.08
CA ALA A 17 -0.09 -25.70 33.93
C ALA A 17 -0.86 -24.62 33.15
N LEU A 18 -0.44 -23.36 33.28
CA LEU A 18 -0.90 -22.27 32.41
C LEU A 18 -0.26 -22.45 31.06
N ALA A 19 -0.99 -23.07 30.13
CA ALA A 19 -0.62 -23.07 28.72
C ALA A 19 -0.81 -21.63 28.16
N GLY A 20 0.29 -20.92 28.06
CA GLY A 20 0.32 -19.59 27.42
C GLY A 20 0.01 -19.72 25.92
N ILE A 21 -1.20 -19.33 25.52
CA ILE A 21 -1.56 -19.17 24.11
C ILE A 21 -0.88 -17.89 23.64
N ALA A 22 0.25 -18.03 22.93
CA ALA A 22 0.86 -16.93 22.20
C ALA A 22 -0.05 -16.60 21.01
N ILE A 23 -0.88 -15.57 21.15
CA ILE A 23 -1.65 -15.00 20.05
C ILE A 23 -0.63 -14.25 19.16
N LEU A 24 -0.22 -14.88 18.08
CA LEU A 24 0.48 -14.21 16.99
C LEU A 24 -0.50 -13.25 16.33
N ALA A 25 -0.50 -12.01 16.79
CA ALA A 25 -1.17 -10.93 16.08
C ALA A 25 -0.43 -10.73 14.74
N ALA A 26 -0.92 -11.37 13.70
CA ALA A 26 -0.53 -11.07 12.32
C ALA A 26 -1.03 -9.66 12.02
N CYS A 27 -0.19 -8.65 12.24
CA CYS A 27 -0.43 -7.28 11.79
C CYS A 27 -0.38 -7.25 10.27
N GLY A 28 -1.44 -7.71 9.61
CA GLY A 28 -1.69 -7.39 8.22
C GLY A 28 -1.89 -5.87 8.14
N ARG A 29 -0.94 -5.17 7.53
CA ARG A 29 -1.06 -3.72 7.31
C ARG A 29 -2.18 -3.51 6.30
N GLU A 30 -3.38 -3.22 6.79
CA GLU A 30 -4.49 -2.85 5.92
C GLU A 30 -4.15 -1.51 5.27
N VAL A 31 -4.14 -1.47 3.95
CA VAL A 31 -3.92 -0.23 3.20
C VAL A 31 -5.05 0.72 3.50
N ALA A 32 -4.72 1.94 3.95
CA ALA A 32 -5.71 2.97 4.24
C ALA A 32 -6.61 3.21 3.02
N LYS A 33 -7.89 3.48 3.27
CA LYS A 33 -8.84 3.83 2.20
C LYS A 33 -8.80 5.32 1.93
N PRO A 34 -8.83 5.76 0.66
CA PRO A 34 -8.84 7.18 0.33
C PRO A 34 -10.11 7.85 0.84
N GLN A 35 -9.97 9.06 1.36
CA GLN A 35 -11.06 9.91 1.81
C GLN A 35 -11.56 10.80 0.65
N ALA A 36 -12.67 11.49 0.82
CA ALA A 36 -13.22 12.38 -0.20
C ALA A 36 -12.22 13.46 -0.67
N ALA A 37 -11.40 13.98 0.23
CA ALA A 37 -10.34 14.93 -0.11
C ALA A 37 -9.24 14.34 -0.99
N ASP A 38 -8.89 13.06 -0.79
CA ASP A 38 -7.90 12.36 -1.62
C ASP A 38 -8.43 12.15 -3.04
N LEU A 39 -9.71 11.80 -3.16
CA LEU A 39 -10.38 11.63 -4.45
C LEU A 39 -10.40 12.94 -5.24
N GLN A 40 -10.84 14.02 -4.60
CA GLN A 40 -10.87 15.36 -5.21
C GLN A 40 -9.48 15.84 -5.61
N ARG A 41 -8.47 15.58 -4.77
CA ARG A 41 -7.07 15.89 -5.08
C ARG A 41 -6.61 15.14 -6.31
N ALA A 42 -6.82 13.84 -6.38
CA ALA A 42 -6.38 13.01 -7.51
C ALA A 42 -6.96 13.48 -8.85
N GLU A 43 -8.22 13.90 -8.88
CA GLU A 43 -8.87 14.44 -10.09
C GLU A 43 -8.23 15.76 -10.58
N THR A 44 -7.74 16.59 -9.66
CA THR A 44 -7.23 17.92 -9.98
C THR A 44 -5.72 18.01 -10.06
N LEU A 45 -4.99 17.02 -9.53
CA LEU A 45 -3.54 17.00 -9.45
C LEU A 45 -2.91 16.99 -10.86
N ARG A 46 -1.91 17.87 -11.08
CA ARG A 46 -1.20 17.99 -12.37
C ARG A 46 0.30 18.18 -12.14
N PRO A 47 1.17 17.58 -13.00
CA PRO A 47 2.58 17.92 -13.02
C PRO A 47 2.81 19.41 -13.30
N ALA A 48 3.83 20.01 -12.68
CA ALA A 48 4.19 21.40 -12.92
C ALA A 48 4.77 21.63 -14.32
N ASP A 49 5.45 20.64 -14.88
CA ASP A 49 5.94 20.65 -16.26
C ASP A 49 4.74 20.54 -17.22
N ALA A 50 4.51 21.57 -18.03
CA ALA A 50 3.35 21.65 -18.90
C ALA A 50 3.33 20.56 -20.01
N GLN A 51 4.49 20.05 -20.45
CA GLN A 51 4.53 18.96 -21.43
C GLN A 51 4.16 17.63 -20.75
N LEU A 52 4.72 17.38 -19.58
CA LEU A 52 4.42 16.19 -18.80
C LEU A 52 2.95 16.20 -18.33
N ALA A 53 2.39 17.37 -17.98
CA ALA A 53 0.99 17.52 -17.61
C ALA A 53 0.05 17.09 -18.74
N ARG A 54 0.32 17.51 -19.99
CA ARG A 54 -0.48 17.09 -21.16
C ARG A 54 -0.42 15.58 -21.39
N LYS A 55 0.74 14.96 -21.21
CA LYS A 55 0.91 13.50 -21.31
C LYS A 55 0.16 12.78 -20.19
N TYR A 56 0.27 13.27 -18.96
CA TYR A 56 -0.46 12.77 -17.80
C TYR A 56 -1.97 12.81 -18.01
N GLU A 57 -2.51 13.96 -18.41
CA GLU A 57 -3.95 14.18 -18.57
C GLU A 57 -4.60 13.24 -19.57
N ARG A 58 -3.96 13.05 -20.74
CA ARG A 58 -4.54 12.22 -21.78
C ARG A 58 -4.35 10.71 -21.57
N SER A 59 -3.41 10.29 -20.72
CA SER A 59 -3.02 8.89 -20.60
C SER A 59 -3.21 8.31 -19.19
N CYS A 60 -2.75 8.98 -18.17
CA CYS A 60 -2.70 8.45 -16.80
C CYS A 60 -3.93 8.83 -15.96
N LEU A 61 -4.34 10.12 -16.07
CA LEU A 61 -5.36 10.71 -15.22
C LEU A 61 -6.70 9.96 -15.28
N ILE A 62 -7.08 9.47 -16.45
CA ILE A 62 -8.36 8.78 -16.65
C ILE A 62 -8.54 7.58 -15.70
N CYS A 63 -7.43 6.90 -15.38
CA CYS A 63 -7.45 5.77 -14.45
C CYS A 63 -6.95 6.15 -13.06
N HIS A 64 -5.85 6.87 -12.97
CA HIS A 64 -5.21 7.20 -11.70
C HIS A 64 -5.83 8.42 -10.99
N GLY A 65 -6.69 9.18 -11.66
CA GLY A 65 -7.43 10.29 -11.10
C GLY A 65 -8.76 9.92 -10.45
N ASN A 66 -9.21 8.66 -10.58
CA ASN A 66 -10.50 8.25 -10.02
C ASN A 66 -10.45 6.84 -9.41
N GLN A 67 -11.28 6.61 -8.40
CA GLN A 67 -11.31 5.35 -7.65
C GLN A 67 -11.99 4.20 -8.42
N ALA A 68 -12.86 4.49 -9.38
CA ALA A 68 -13.64 3.49 -10.08
C ALA A 68 -12.77 2.57 -10.97
N SER A 69 -11.60 3.05 -11.41
CA SER A 69 -10.63 2.30 -12.20
C SER A 69 -9.87 1.22 -11.42
N GLN A 70 -9.93 1.28 -10.07
CA GLN A 70 -9.11 0.43 -9.17
C GLN A 70 -7.59 0.58 -9.37
N ALA A 71 -7.16 1.57 -10.12
CA ALA A 71 -5.76 1.95 -10.22
C ALA A 71 -5.27 2.60 -8.91
N PRO A 72 -3.96 2.54 -8.59
CA PRO A 72 -3.44 3.29 -7.46
C PRO A 72 -3.68 4.79 -7.66
N LEU A 73 -4.43 5.39 -6.73
CA LEU A 73 -4.89 6.77 -6.85
C LEU A 73 -3.73 7.76 -6.80
N ALA A 74 -3.68 8.70 -7.73
CA ALA A 74 -2.63 9.70 -7.79
C ALA A 74 -2.66 10.61 -6.55
N GLY A 75 -1.50 10.84 -5.94
CA GLY A 75 -1.35 11.63 -4.73
C GLY A 75 -1.78 10.96 -3.43
N PHE A 76 -2.21 9.70 -3.48
CA PHE A 76 -2.58 8.92 -2.29
C PHE A 76 -1.45 7.94 -1.93
N ALA A 77 -0.47 8.39 -1.15
CA ALA A 77 0.75 7.65 -0.82
C ALA A 77 0.52 6.19 -0.37
N PRO A 78 -0.46 5.86 0.48
CA PRO A 78 -0.67 4.48 0.91
C PRO A 78 -0.93 3.49 -0.24
N ALA A 79 -1.50 3.95 -1.35
CA ALA A 79 -1.70 3.10 -2.53
C ALA A 79 -0.39 2.81 -3.28
N TRP A 80 0.66 3.59 -3.04
CA TRP A 80 1.94 3.48 -3.76
C TRP A 80 3.06 2.83 -2.95
N GLU A 81 3.01 2.87 -1.61
CA GLU A 81 4.07 2.38 -0.72
C GLU A 81 4.60 0.99 -1.12
N ALA A 82 3.75 -0.02 -1.11
CA ALA A 82 4.14 -1.40 -1.45
C ALA A 82 4.58 -1.59 -2.91
N ARG A 83 4.25 -0.63 -3.78
CA ARG A 83 4.70 -0.62 -5.18
C ARG A 83 6.10 -0.04 -5.29
N LEU A 84 6.35 1.08 -4.61
CA LEU A 84 7.66 1.74 -4.57
C LEU A 84 8.75 0.87 -3.93
N GLU A 85 8.39 0.05 -2.92
CA GLU A 85 9.30 -0.92 -2.30
C GLU A 85 9.89 -1.92 -3.32
N LYS A 86 9.19 -2.19 -4.42
CA LYS A 86 9.66 -3.08 -5.49
C LYS A 86 10.70 -2.43 -6.42
N GLY A 87 10.89 -1.12 -6.30
CA GLY A 87 11.86 -0.33 -7.03
C GLY A 87 11.37 0.15 -8.41
N MET A 88 11.91 1.27 -8.83
CA MET A 88 11.57 1.94 -10.10
C MET A 88 11.75 1.05 -11.35
N PRO A 89 12.78 0.19 -11.45
CA PRO A 89 12.93 -0.68 -12.63
C PRO A 89 11.72 -1.59 -12.87
N LEU A 90 11.12 -2.15 -11.81
CA LEU A 90 9.94 -3.00 -11.95
C LEU A 90 8.69 -2.16 -12.28
N LEU A 91 8.55 -0.98 -11.68
CA LEU A 91 7.42 -0.10 -12.01
C LEU A 91 7.47 0.34 -13.46
N LEU A 92 8.64 0.65 -13.99
CA LEU A 92 8.83 0.98 -15.42
C LEU A 92 8.48 -0.20 -16.33
N SER A 93 8.88 -1.42 -15.98
CA SER A 93 8.47 -2.62 -16.73
C SER A 93 6.95 -2.75 -16.74
N HIS A 94 6.28 -2.60 -15.59
CA HIS A 94 4.82 -2.65 -15.51
C HIS A 94 4.13 -1.58 -16.36
N VAL A 95 4.71 -0.38 -16.46
CA VAL A 95 4.16 0.65 -17.34
C VAL A 95 4.37 0.29 -18.81
N ARG A 96 5.56 -0.16 -19.19
CA ARG A 96 5.87 -0.53 -20.58
C ARG A 96 5.02 -1.68 -21.10
N ASP A 97 4.91 -2.72 -20.28
CA ASP A 97 4.33 -4.00 -20.68
C ASP A 97 2.83 -4.10 -20.36
N GLY A 98 2.35 -3.20 -19.50
CA GLY A 98 1.03 -3.27 -18.87
C GLY A 98 1.03 -4.15 -17.63
N LEU A 99 0.03 -3.96 -16.77
CA LEU A 99 -0.16 -4.77 -15.55
C LEU A 99 -1.64 -4.87 -15.20
N ASN A 100 -2.21 -6.07 -15.18
CA ASN A 100 -3.63 -6.31 -14.92
C ASN A 100 -4.52 -5.49 -15.90
N ALA A 101 -5.33 -4.56 -15.38
CA ALA A 101 -6.18 -3.67 -16.18
C ALA A 101 -5.43 -2.46 -16.77
N MET A 102 -4.18 -2.23 -16.37
CA MET A 102 -3.38 -1.15 -16.95
C MET A 102 -2.85 -1.58 -18.32
N PRO A 103 -3.18 -0.87 -19.42
CA PRO A 103 -2.68 -1.21 -20.74
C PRO A 103 -1.19 -0.90 -20.87
N PRO A 104 -0.49 -1.52 -21.86
CA PRO A 104 0.88 -1.19 -22.16
C PRO A 104 1.06 0.32 -22.38
N ARG A 105 2.10 0.88 -21.76
CA ARG A 105 2.47 2.29 -21.75
C ARG A 105 1.39 3.23 -21.19
N GLY A 106 0.32 2.70 -20.56
CA GLY A 106 -0.80 3.52 -20.10
C GLY A 106 -1.39 4.39 -21.22
N TYR A 107 -1.36 3.92 -22.47
CA TYR A 107 -1.69 4.66 -23.70
C TYR A 107 -0.77 5.86 -24.02
N CYS A 108 0.31 6.10 -23.27
CA CYS A 108 1.28 7.14 -23.59
C CYS A 108 2.38 6.60 -24.55
N ASN A 109 2.05 6.46 -25.81
CA ASN A 109 2.97 5.85 -26.79
C ASN A 109 4.20 6.71 -27.11
N ASP A 110 4.13 8.01 -26.83
CA ASP A 110 5.20 8.99 -27.02
C ASP A 110 5.90 9.40 -25.71
N CYS A 111 5.64 8.70 -24.60
CA CYS A 111 6.37 8.88 -23.37
C CYS A 111 7.71 8.12 -23.40
N SER A 112 8.79 8.76 -22.96
CA SER A 112 10.06 8.09 -22.68
C SER A 112 10.03 7.38 -21.30
N ASP A 113 11.00 6.51 -21.07
CA ASP A 113 11.16 5.86 -19.75
C ASP A 113 11.43 6.88 -18.63
N GLU A 114 12.14 7.95 -18.94
CA GLU A 114 12.40 9.07 -18.04
C GLU A 114 11.11 9.80 -17.66
N GLU A 115 10.25 10.05 -18.64
CA GLU A 115 8.94 10.64 -18.41
C GLU A 115 8.03 9.71 -17.62
N PHE A 116 8.06 8.40 -17.87
CA PHE A 116 7.35 7.42 -17.04
C PHE A 116 7.85 7.43 -15.60
N ALA A 117 9.16 7.47 -15.37
CA ALA A 117 9.70 7.56 -14.01
C ALA A 117 9.24 8.83 -13.28
N ARG A 118 9.24 9.97 -13.96
CA ARG A 118 8.73 11.24 -13.43
C ARG A 118 7.22 11.19 -13.15
N LEU A 119 6.44 10.54 -14.00
CA LEU A 119 5.00 10.37 -13.80
C LEU A 119 4.69 9.42 -12.64
N ILE A 120 5.44 8.33 -12.48
CA ILE A 120 5.31 7.45 -11.32
C ILE A 120 5.62 8.21 -10.03
N ALA A 121 6.74 8.92 -9.98
CA ALA A 121 7.12 9.75 -8.83
C ALA A 121 6.03 10.79 -8.52
N PHE A 122 5.57 11.53 -9.52
CA PHE A 122 4.50 12.51 -9.38
C PHE A 122 3.21 11.90 -8.81
N MET A 123 2.76 10.76 -9.33
CA MET A 123 1.53 10.10 -8.85
C MET A 123 1.68 9.54 -7.44
N SER A 124 2.87 9.11 -7.07
CA SER A 124 3.11 8.49 -5.76
C SER A 124 3.28 9.49 -4.62
N ASP A 125 3.83 10.67 -4.89
CA ASP A 125 4.09 11.72 -3.89
C ASP A 125 3.11 12.90 -3.94
N GLY A 126 2.23 12.90 -4.93
CA GLY A 126 1.23 13.96 -5.11
C GLY A 126 1.83 15.29 -5.56
N GLY A 127 2.94 15.25 -6.29
CA GLY A 127 3.60 16.44 -6.81
C GLY A 127 4.47 17.19 -5.80
N GLN A 128 4.69 16.63 -4.62
CA GLN A 128 5.58 17.23 -3.61
C GLN A 128 7.07 17.00 -3.90
N GLY A 129 7.40 16.02 -4.76
CA GLY A 129 8.77 15.65 -5.17
C GLY A 129 9.30 16.35 -6.42
N GLY A 130 8.63 17.35 -6.92
CA GLY A 130 8.96 18.04 -8.18
C GLY A 130 10.20 18.92 -8.18
N ALA A 131 11.18 18.63 -7.32
CA ALA A 131 12.48 19.28 -7.35
C ALA A 131 13.53 18.44 -6.60
N ARG A 132 14.00 17.36 -7.18
CA ARG A 132 15.30 16.78 -6.82
C ARG A 132 15.98 16.24 -8.05
#